data_dad0a72b62a1debdbf42b73d925167c9
#
_entry.id   dad0a72b62a1debdbf42b73d925167c9
#
_cell.length_a   1.000
_cell.length_b   1.000
_cell.length_c   1.000
_cell.angle_alpha   90.00
_cell.angle_beta   90.00
_cell.angle_gamma   90.00
#
_symmetry.space_group_name_H-M   'P 1'
#
loop_
_entity.id
_entity.type
_entity.pdbx_description
1 polymer ?
#
loop_
_entity_poly.entity_id
_entity_poly.type
_entity_poly.pdbx_seq_one_letter_code
_entity_poly.pdbx_strand_id
1 'polypeptide(L)' 'MVVWHVCTVKKLSRYLGSGVILPPVRAWDNIQQAERMSRHSGRRVILRLCFPDDTPVLEGHSGQARISRDYYRFVGL' A
#
# COMPACT_ATOMS: atom_id res chain seq x y z
N MET A 1 -9.98 7.31 3.61
CA MET A 1 -9.47 6.06 4.26
C MET A 1 -7.96 6.02 4.13
N VAL A 2 -7.30 5.62 5.18
CA VAL A 2 -5.84 5.53 5.20
C VAL A 2 -5.44 4.06 5.27
N VAL A 3 -4.50 3.66 4.41
CA VAL A 3 -3.94 2.31 4.41
C VAL A 3 -2.43 2.38 4.26
N TRP A 4 -1.75 1.30 4.59
CA TRP A 4 -0.29 1.21 4.51
C TRP A 4 0.11 0.10 3.56
N HIS A 5 0.95 0.46 2.59
CA HIS A 5 1.46 -0.43 1.56
C HIS A 5 2.93 -0.74 1.83
N VAL A 6 3.27 -2.01 1.86
CA VAL A 6 4.64 -2.47 2.12
C VAL A 6 5.29 -2.82 0.78
N CYS A 7 6.46 -2.23 0.52
CA CYS A 7 7.16 -2.49 -0.74
C CYS A 7 8.68 -2.44 -0.56
N THR A 8 9.38 -2.80 -1.63
CA THR A 8 10.84 -2.71 -1.69
C THR A 8 11.28 -1.31 -2.08
N VAL A 9 12.56 -0.99 -1.81
CA VAL A 9 13.15 0.27 -2.27
C VAL A 9 13.11 0.38 -3.80
N LYS A 10 13.30 -0.73 -4.49
CA LYS A 10 13.22 -0.77 -5.95
C LYS A 10 11.82 -0.39 -6.46
N LYS A 11 10.78 -0.92 -5.82
CA LYS A 11 9.40 -0.54 -6.16
C LYS A 11 9.10 0.91 -5.83
N LEU A 12 9.60 1.39 -4.70
CA LEU A 12 9.46 2.80 -4.35
C LEU A 12 10.03 3.71 -5.44
N SER A 13 11.22 3.39 -5.95
CA SER A 13 11.83 4.15 -7.04
C SER A 13 10.95 4.19 -8.29
N ARG A 14 10.32 3.06 -8.62
CA ARG A 14 9.38 3.01 -9.75
C ARG A 14 8.15 3.89 -9.50
N TYR A 15 7.59 3.83 -8.31
CA TYR A 15 6.41 4.62 -7.95
C TYR A 15 6.73 6.11 -8.02
N LEU A 16 7.89 6.51 -7.51
CA LEU A 16 8.32 7.92 -7.56
C LEU A 16 8.57 8.37 -9.00
N GLY A 17 9.12 7.51 -9.83
CA GLY A 17 9.37 7.83 -11.23
C GLY A 17 8.09 7.99 -12.06
N SER A 18 7.08 7.17 -11.82
CA SER A 18 5.81 7.23 -12.54
C SER A 18 4.79 8.15 -11.87
N GLY A 19 4.90 8.38 -10.57
CA GLY A 19 3.95 9.14 -9.78
C GLY A 19 2.68 8.38 -9.40
N VAL A 20 2.60 7.07 -9.72
CA VAL A 20 1.40 6.27 -9.48
C VAL A 20 1.74 4.87 -9.00
N ILE A 21 0.77 4.24 -8.33
CA ILE A 21 0.79 2.81 -8.02
C ILE A 21 -0.40 2.19 -8.73
N LEU A 22 -0.13 1.25 -9.62
CA LEU A 22 -1.19 0.60 -10.40
C LEU A 22 -1.95 -0.43 -9.55
N PRO A 23 -3.28 -0.55 -9.74
CA PRO A 23 -4.07 -1.55 -9.02
C PRO A 23 -3.81 -2.96 -9.54
N PRO A 24 -4.13 -3.99 -8.75
CA PRO A 24 -4.62 -3.87 -7.39
C PRO A 24 -3.50 -3.54 -6.40
N VAL A 25 -3.80 -2.70 -5.43
CA VAL A 25 -2.84 -2.32 -4.40
C VAL A 25 -3.12 -3.14 -3.15
N ARG A 26 -2.11 -3.86 -2.69
CA ARG A 26 -2.19 -4.61 -1.43
C ARG A 26 -1.79 -3.70 -0.29
N ALA A 27 -2.64 -3.61 0.71
CA ALA A 27 -2.40 -2.71 1.83
C ALA A 27 -3.08 -3.22 3.10
N TRP A 28 -2.65 -2.67 4.23
CA TRP A 28 -3.24 -2.95 5.54
C TRP A 28 -3.86 -1.67 6.07
N ASP A 29 -4.95 -1.81 6.76
CA ASP A 29 -5.62 -0.68 7.44
C ASP A 29 -5.00 -0.37 8.80
N ASN A 30 -4.04 -1.16 9.24
CA ASN A 30 -3.37 -1.05 10.53
C ASN A 30 -1.86 -1.02 10.31
N ILE A 31 -1.22 0.06 10.79
CA ILE A 31 0.22 0.23 10.59
C ILE A 31 1.05 -0.85 11.29
N GLN A 32 0.58 -1.36 12.43
CA GLN A 32 1.31 -2.41 13.15
C GLN A 32 1.38 -3.70 12.35
N GLN A 33 0.32 -4.04 11.62
CA GLN A 33 0.32 -5.19 10.73
C GLN A 33 1.24 -4.97 9.54
N ALA A 34 1.27 -3.76 8.98
CA ALA A 34 2.19 -3.41 7.92
C ALA A 34 3.64 -3.50 8.38
N GLU A 35 3.95 -3.01 9.57
CA GLU A 35 5.29 -3.10 10.16
C GLU A 35 5.71 -4.56 10.37
N ARG A 36 4.79 -5.39 10.84
CA ARG A 36 5.05 -6.83 11.01
C ARG A 36 5.36 -7.49 9.67
N MET A 37 4.58 -7.19 8.65
CA MET A 37 4.83 -7.72 7.30
C MET A 37 6.14 -7.21 6.73
N SER A 38 6.49 -5.96 6.96
CA SER A 38 7.75 -5.37 6.54
C SER A 38 8.94 -6.16 7.14
N ARG A 39 8.90 -6.40 8.44
CA ARG A 39 9.96 -7.18 9.11
C ARG A 39 10.03 -8.61 8.62
N HIS A 40 8.86 -9.24 8.44
CA HIS A 40 8.79 -10.64 8.03
C HIS A 40 9.26 -10.86 6.59
N SER A 41 8.93 -9.95 5.69
CA SER A 41 9.26 -10.07 4.26
C SER A 41 10.60 -9.44 3.87
N GLY A 42 11.21 -8.66 4.76
CA GLY A 42 12.41 -7.89 4.46
C GLY A 42 12.18 -6.67 3.58
N ARG A 43 10.93 -6.34 3.28
CA ARG A 43 10.58 -5.14 2.52
C ARG A 43 10.58 -3.94 3.46
N ARG A 44 11.44 -2.98 3.22
CA ARG A 44 11.76 -1.91 4.18
C ARG A 44 10.89 -0.67 4.06
N VAL A 45 10.10 -0.55 3.01
CA VAL A 45 9.34 0.66 2.74
C VAL A 45 7.89 0.45 3.10
N ILE A 46 7.34 1.37 3.91
CA ILE A 46 5.91 1.41 4.22
C ILE A 46 5.40 2.76 3.75
N LEU A 47 4.44 2.72 2.83
CA LEU A 47 3.83 3.93 2.28
C LEU A 47 2.46 4.13 2.93
N ARG A 48 2.22 5.35 3.39
CA ARG A 48 0.90 5.75 3.87
C ARG A 48 0.12 6.26 2.67
N LEU A 49 -0.99 5.60 2.37
CA LEU A 49 -1.82 5.93 1.22
C LEU A 49 -3.19 6.40 1.70
N CYS A 50 -3.68 7.48 1.11
CA CYS A 50 -5.03 7.98 1.37
C CYS A 50 -5.91 7.77 0.15
N PHE A 51 -7.09 7.23 0.37
CA PHE A 51 -8.09 7.00 -0.66
C PHE A 51 -9.42 7.60 -0.22
N PRO A 52 -10.30 7.96 -1.17
CA PRO A 52 -11.67 8.31 -0.82
C PRO A 52 -12.34 7.17 -0.05
N ASP A 53 -13.23 7.51 0.89
CA ASP A 53 -13.87 6.51 1.77
C ASP A 53 -14.74 5.51 0.98
N ASP A 54 -15.20 5.88 -0.20
CA ASP A 54 -15.98 5.01 -1.08
C ASP A 54 -15.13 4.12 -1.99
N THR A 55 -13.81 4.11 -1.82
CA THR A 55 -12.92 3.28 -2.64
C THR A 55 -13.22 1.80 -2.40
N PRO A 56 -13.47 1.01 -3.48
CA PRO A 56 -13.72 -0.40 -3.33
C PRO A 56 -12.53 -1.14 -2.70
N VAL A 57 -12.82 -1.97 -1.72
CA VAL A 57 -11.81 -2.75 -1.01
C VAL A 57 -12.20 -4.22 -1.09
N LEU A 58 -11.27 -5.06 -1.54
CA LEU A 58 -11.42 -6.50 -1.53
C LEU A 58 -10.56 -7.06 -0.40
N GLU A 59 -11.17 -7.79 0.51
CA GLU A 59 -10.44 -8.39 1.62
C GLU A 59 -9.53 -9.50 1.13
N GLY A 60 -8.32 -9.53 1.69
CA GLY A 60 -7.34 -10.58 1.47
C GLY A 60 -7.09 -11.37 2.75
N HIS A 61 -6.14 -12.29 2.69
CA HIS A 61 -5.74 -13.06 3.86
C HIS A 61 -4.96 -12.21 4.85
N SER A 62 -5.05 -12.56 6.13
CA SER A 62 -4.25 -11.97 7.21
C SER A 62 -4.43 -10.46 7.38
N GLY A 63 -5.65 -9.98 7.22
CA GLY A 63 -5.97 -8.56 7.37
C GLY A 63 -5.50 -7.68 6.24
N GLN A 64 -5.01 -8.29 5.17
CA GLN A 64 -4.59 -7.58 3.97
C GLN A 64 -5.81 -7.18 3.14
N ALA A 65 -5.82 -5.95 2.67
CA ALA A 65 -6.86 -5.45 1.79
C ALA A 65 -6.31 -5.22 0.38
N ARG A 66 -7.15 -5.45 -0.62
CA ARG A 66 -6.87 -5.06 -1.99
C ARG A 66 -7.76 -3.90 -2.35
N ILE A 67 -7.16 -2.87 -2.89
CA ILE A 67 -7.89 -1.68 -3.32
C ILE A 67 -7.86 -1.67 -4.84
N SER A 68 -9.04 -1.74 -5.44
CA SER A 68 -9.21 -1.81 -6.88
C SER A 68 -9.50 -0.41 -7.43
N ARG A 69 -8.53 0.17 -8.10
CA ARG A 69 -8.63 1.43 -8.83
C ARG A 69 -7.66 1.42 -9.99
N ASP A 70 -7.84 2.37 -10.90
CA ASP A 70 -6.96 2.45 -12.06
C ASP A 70 -5.54 2.84 -11.67
N TYR A 71 -5.40 3.82 -10.78
CA TYR A 71 -4.11 4.22 -10.25
C TYR A 71 -4.28 5.09 -9.01
N TYR A 72 -3.20 5.24 -8.23
CA TYR A 72 -3.19 6.04 -7.01
C TYR A 72 -1.92 6.87 -6.92
N ARG A 73 -2.03 8.03 -6.29
CA ARG A 73 -0.88 8.87 -5.99
C ARG A 73 -0.35 8.56 -4.59
N PHE A 74 0.93 8.79 -4.40
CA PHE A 74 1.51 8.75 -3.08
C PHE A 74 1.03 9.91 -2.23
N VAL A 75 0.83 9.67 -0.96
CA VAL A 75 0.56 10.68 0.03
C VAL A 75 1.34 10.34 1.29
N GLY A 76 2.51 10.95 1.43
CA GLY A 76 3.39 10.77 2.57
C GLY A 76 4.33 9.57 2.45
N LEU A 77 5.52 9.80 2.79
CA LEU A 77 6.60 8.82 2.91
C LEU A 77 7.14 8.87 4.32
#